data_fb107a194c06aa7ffe1fe560eba0d68a
#
_entry.id   fb107a194c06aa7ffe1fe560eba0d68a
#
_cell.length_a   1.000
_cell.length_b   1.000
_cell.length_c   1.000
_cell.angle_alpha   90.00
_cell.angle_beta   90.00
_cell.angle_gamma   90.00
#
_symmetry.space_group_name_H-M   'P 1'
#
loop_
_entity.id
_entity.type
_entity.pdbx_description
1 polymer ?
#
loop_
_entity_poly.entity_id
_entity_poly.type
_entity_poly.pdbx_seq_one_letter_code
_entity_poly.pdbx_strand_id
1 'polypeptide(L)'
;IGNLITEAAGKSHAKRWIQEKTQHLHKLLSAWGEQPKSDSQTKALAGMVPLLLGFAEQLHELEKQMLHLAEALPEVALVKSIPGIGDKLAAAIVAEIGDAGQFQDAKQLVAYAGLDPGIFSSGKFTATSSRITKRGSKRLRRSLYLAVQCGMRRSANHKLKQFYDRKRKEGKPYKV
;
A
#
# COMPACT_ATOMS: atom_id res chain seq x y z
N ILE A 1 -25.94 8.43 9.06
CA ILE A 1 -24.50 8.67 8.82
C ILE A 1 -23.68 7.51 9.40
N GLY A 2 -23.86 7.13 10.68
CA GLY A 2 -23.10 6.01 11.30
C GLY A 2 -23.23 4.70 10.54
N ASN A 3 -24.43 4.33 10.12
CA ASN A 3 -24.67 3.10 9.33
C ASN A 3 -23.99 3.16 7.95
N LEU A 4 -24.02 4.29 7.28
CA LEU A 4 -23.34 4.50 5.98
C LEU A 4 -21.82 4.39 6.12
N ILE A 5 -21.24 4.92 7.20
CA ILE A 5 -19.80 4.80 7.47
C ILE A 5 -19.43 3.34 7.79
N THR A 6 -20.28 2.63 8.53
CA THR A 6 -20.07 1.21 8.87
C THR A 6 -20.12 0.35 7.61
N GLU A 7 -21.05 0.62 6.72
CA GLU A 7 -21.20 -0.07 5.44
C GLU A 7 -20.02 0.21 4.51
N ALA A 8 -19.64 1.49 4.32
CA ALA A 8 -18.52 1.90 3.49
C ALA A 8 -17.14 1.46 4.03
N ALA A 9 -16.98 1.41 5.36
CA ALA A 9 -15.72 0.99 5.99
C ALA A 9 -15.54 -0.54 6.03
N GLY A 10 -16.62 -1.30 5.80
CA GLY A 10 -16.61 -2.75 5.92
C GLY A 10 -16.27 -3.23 7.35
N LYS A 11 -15.91 -4.51 7.49
CA LYS A 11 -15.55 -5.12 8.79
C LYS A 11 -14.15 -4.73 9.30
N SER A 12 -13.44 -3.88 8.56
CA SER A 12 -12.01 -3.61 8.74
C SER A 12 -11.68 -2.63 9.88
N HIS A 13 -12.63 -1.83 10.37
CA HIS A 13 -12.36 -0.77 11.34
C HIS A 13 -13.01 -1.00 12.71
N ALA A 14 -12.25 -0.65 13.77
CA ALA A 14 -12.74 -0.74 15.13
C ALA A 14 -13.94 0.19 15.36
N LYS A 15 -14.92 -0.22 16.20
CA LYS A 15 -16.10 0.58 16.57
C LYS A 15 -15.75 2.02 17.00
N ARG A 16 -14.65 2.19 17.74
CA ARG A 16 -14.15 3.50 18.16
C ARG A 16 -13.83 4.42 16.99
N TRP A 17 -13.14 3.90 15.95
CA TRP A 17 -12.82 4.66 14.74
C TRP A 17 -14.08 5.13 14.01
N ILE A 18 -15.08 4.23 13.88
CA ILE A 18 -16.38 4.55 13.27
C ILE A 18 -17.08 5.67 14.05
N GLN A 19 -17.09 5.59 15.39
CA GLN A 19 -17.67 6.63 16.24
C GLN A 19 -16.96 7.98 16.08
N GLU A 20 -15.63 8.00 16.13
CA GLU A 20 -14.83 9.22 15.96
C GLU A 20 -15.09 9.86 14.58
N LYS A 21 -15.16 9.06 13.52
CA LYS A 21 -15.45 9.57 12.16
C LYS A 21 -16.89 10.06 12.03
N THR A 22 -17.85 9.36 12.62
CA THR A 22 -19.24 9.78 12.66
C THR A 22 -19.39 11.12 13.36
N GLN A 23 -18.79 11.29 14.54
CA GLN A 23 -18.83 12.56 15.28
C GLN A 23 -18.15 13.69 14.50
N HIS A 24 -16.99 13.40 13.87
CA HIS A 24 -16.29 14.38 13.05
C HIS A 24 -17.14 14.85 11.87
N LEU A 25 -17.79 13.93 11.15
CA LEU A 25 -18.68 14.25 10.04
C LEU A 25 -19.91 15.03 10.50
N HIS A 26 -20.52 14.67 11.66
CA HIS A 26 -21.63 15.45 12.23
C HIS A 26 -21.20 16.88 12.53
N LYS A 27 -20.01 17.08 13.14
CA LYS A 27 -19.48 18.41 13.40
C LYS A 27 -19.24 19.22 12.12
N LEU A 28 -18.67 18.58 11.10
CA LEU A 28 -18.48 19.25 9.80
C LEU A 28 -19.81 19.61 9.13
N LEU A 29 -20.80 18.71 9.16
CA LEU A 29 -22.13 18.94 8.59
C LEU A 29 -22.87 20.06 9.32
N SER A 30 -22.78 20.11 10.66
CA SER A 30 -23.37 21.21 11.43
C SER A 30 -22.75 22.54 11.11
N ALA A 31 -21.40 22.62 11.09
CA ALA A 31 -20.68 23.82 10.70
C ALA A 31 -20.99 24.25 9.24
N TRP A 32 -21.20 23.27 8.36
CA TRP A 32 -21.54 23.52 6.95
C TRP A 32 -22.98 23.99 6.75
N GLY A 33 -23.88 23.56 7.66
CA GLY A 33 -25.30 23.98 7.65
C GLY A 33 -25.49 25.47 7.93
N GLU A 34 -24.57 26.08 8.66
CA GLU A 34 -24.61 27.50 9.04
C GLU A 34 -24.03 28.46 7.98
N GLN A 35 -23.31 27.92 6.98
CA GLN A 35 -22.75 28.74 5.90
C GLN A 35 -23.72 28.85 4.70
N PRO A 36 -23.84 30.03 4.05
CA PRO A 36 -24.62 30.15 2.84
C PRO A 36 -24.00 29.27 1.74
N LYS A 37 -24.71 28.22 1.36
CA LYS A 37 -24.26 27.28 0.31
C LYS A 37 -24.39 27.98 -1.03
N SER A 38 -23.29 28.14 -1.75
CA SER A 38 -23.38 28.55 -3.14
C SER A 38 -24.00 27.39 -3.93
N ASP A 39 -24.99 27.70 -4.77
CA ASP A 39 -25.69 26.73 -5.63
C ASP A 39 -24.69 25.94 -6.50
N SER A 40 -23.60 26.57 -6.94
CA SER A 40 -22.54 25.95 -7.71
C SER A 40 -21.75 24.87 -6.91
N GLN A 41 -21.48 25.08 -5.62
CA GLN A 41 -20.81 24.10 -4.78
C GLN A 41 -21.69 22.87 -4.53
N THR A 42 -22.97 23.09 -4.29
CA THR A 42 -23.95 22.01 -4.10
C THR A 42 -24.09 21.17 -5.36
N LYS A 43 -24.16 21.80 -6.53
CA LYS A 43 -24.22 21.12 -7.84
C LYS A 43 -22.92 20.33 -8.11
N ALA A 44 -21.76 20.92 -7.82
CA ALA A 44 -20.48 20.22 -7.99
C ALA A 44 -20.40 18.96 -7.12
N LEU A 45 -20.78 19.05 -5.85
CA LEU A 45 -20.81 17.89 -4.94
C LEU A 45 -21.81 16.83 -5.40
N ALA A 46 -23.02 17.25 -5.80
CA ALA A 46 -24.02 16.32 -6.31
C ALA A 46 -23.54 15.55 -7.56
N GLY A 47 -22.70 16.16 -8.39
CA GLY A 47 -22.09 15.49 -9.53
C GLY A 47 -20.90 14.59 -9.16
N MET A 48 -20.07 15.01 -8.19
CA MET A 48 -18.85 14.27 -7.83
C MET A 48 -19.13 13.02 -6.99
N VAL A 49 -20.12 13.05 -6.10
CA VAL A 49 -20.41 11.91 -5.20
C VAL A 49 -20.81 10.66 -5.97
N PRO A 50 -21.74 10.69 -6.95
CA PRO A 50 -22.08 9.50 -7.74
C PRO A 50 -20.89 8.93 -8.52
N LEU A 51 -20.01 9.79 -9.05
CA LEU A 51 -18.78 9.34 -9.74
C LEU A 51 -17.85 8.59 -8.79
N LEU A 52 -17.63 9.11 -7.58
CA LEU A 52 -16.80 8.44 -6.57
C LEU A 52 -17.39 7.10 -6.13
N LEU A 53 -18.71 7.04 -5.96
CA LEU A 53 -19.39 5.77 -5.64
C LEU A 53 -19.28 4.77 -6.79
N GLY A 54 -19.50 5.20 -8.03
CA GLY A 54 -19.33 4.36 -9.21
C GLY A 54 -17.90 3.83 -9.36
N PHE A 55 -16.88 4.66 -9.11
CA PHE A 55 -15.49 4.20 -9.09
C PHE A 55 -15.22 3.20 -7.97
N ALA A 56 -15.81 3.39 -6.78
CA ALA A 56 -15.64 2.46 -5.68
C ALA A 56 -16.22 1.07 -6.01
N GLU A 57 -17.40 1.02 -6.65
CA GLU A 57 -18.01 -0.23 -7.12
C GLU A 57 -17.16 -0.92 -8.18
N GLN A 58 -16.71 -0.18 -9.20
CA GLN A 58 -15.83 -0.73 -10.24
C GLN A 58 -14.52 -1.26 -9.68
N LEU A 59 -13.89 -0.53 -8.74
CA LEU A 59 -12.68 -0.99 -8.06
C LEU A 59 -12.93 -2.28 -7.28
N HIS A 60 -14.06 -2.37 -6.57
CA HIS A 60 -14.42 -3.58 -5.82
C HIS A 60 -14.57 -4.80 -6.74
N GLU A 61 -15.26 -4.63 -7.87
CA GLU A 61 -15.43 -5.71 -8.85
C GLU A 61 -14.11 -6.13 -9.50
N LEU A 62 -13.27 -5.16 -9.89
CA LEU A 62 -11.94 -5.46 -10.43
C LEU A 62 -11.03 -6.16 -9.42
N GLU A 63 -11.07 -5.77 -8.15
CA GLU A 63 -10.34 -6.44 -7.06
C GLU A 63 -10.80 -7.89 -6.90
N LYS A 64 -12.12 -8.15 -6.97
CA LYS A 64 -12.68 -9.50 -6.89
C LYS A 64 -12.21 -10.38 -8.06
N GLN A 65 -12.25 -9.85 -9.28
CA GLN A 65 -11.77 -10.54 -10.47
C GLN A 65 -10.26 -10.83 -10.39
N MET A 66 -9.48 -9.84 -9.95
CA MET A 66 -8.04 -10.01 -9.74
C MET A 66 -7.75 -11.13 -8.74
N LEU A 67 -8.45 -11.17 -7.61
CA LEU A 67 -8.25 -12.20 -6.60
C LEU A 67 -8.63 -13.59 -7.13
N HIS A 68 -9.73 -13.69 -7.86
CA HIS A 68 -10.15 -14.95 -8.47
C HIS A 68 -9.10 -15.50 -9.46
N LEU A 69 -8.54 -14.64 -10.31
CA LEU A 69 -7.46 -15.04 -11.21
C LEU A 69 -6.18 -15.40 -10.45
N ALA A 70 -5.89 -14.70 -9.37
CA ALA A 70 -4.70 -14.93 -8.54
C ALA A 70 -4.75 -16.27 -7.76
N GLU A 71 -5.93 -16.75 -7.42
CA GLU A 71 -6.10 -18.05 -6.73
C GLU A 71 -5.55 -19.24 -7.54
N ALA A 72 -5.53 -19.13 -8.86
CA ALA A 72 -5.01 -20.17 -9.74
C ALA A 72 -3.47 -20.20 -9.82
N LEU A 73 -2.79 -19.17 -9.27
CA LEU A 73 -1.34 -19.04 -9.36
C LEU A 73 -0.65 -19.53 -8.08
N PRO A 74 0.16 -20.61 -8.16
CA PRO A 74 0.86 -21.16 -6.98
C PRO A 74 1.84 -20.14 -6.35
N GLU A 75 2.40 -19.23 -7.14
CA GLU A 75 3.29 -18.18 -6.68
C GLU A 75 2.59 -17.22 -5.70
N VAL A 76 1.30 -16.99 -5.88
CA VAL A 76 0.50 -16.13 -4.97
C VAL A 76 0.42 -16.77 -3.59
N ALA A 77 0.19 -18.08 -3.49
CA ALA A 77 0.18 -18.80 -2.24
C ALA A 77 1.56 -18.74 -1.54
N LEU A 78 2.64 -18.86 -2.32
CA LEU A 78 4.01 -18.74 -1.82
C LEU A 78 4.29 -17.34 -1.27
N VAL A 79 3.96 -16.28 -1.99
CA VAL A 79 4.16 -14.90 -1.53
C VAL A 79 3.29 -14.58 -0.31
N LYS A 80 2.07 -15.09 -0.27
CA LYS A 80 1.13 -14.94 0.85
C LYS A 80 1.61 -15.65 2.12
N SER A 81 2.46 -16.68 2.01
CA SER A 81 3.06 -17.34 3.18
C SER A 81 3.98 -16.42 4.00
N ILE A 82 4.41 -15.30 3.42
CA ILE A 82 5.22 -14.30 4.11
C ILE A 82 4.33 -13.51 5.09
N PRO A 83 4.62 -13.56 6.42
CA PRO A 83 3.79 -12.88 7.41
C PRO A 83 3.66 -11.38 7.14
N GLY A 84 2.42 -10.89 7.07
CA GLY A 84 2.10 -9.50 6.77
C GLY A 84 1.68 -9.23 5.32
N ILE A 85 1.78 -10.22 4.44
CA ILE A 85 1.29 -10.12 3.05
C ILE A 85 -0.09 -10.78 2.95
N GLY A 86 -1.10 -9.98 2.59
CA GLY A 86 -2.45 -10.45 2.30
C GLY A 86 -2.69 -10.70 0.81
N ASP A 87 -3.87 -11.21 0.46
CA ASP A 87 -4.24 -11.65 -0.89
C ASP A 87 -3.99 -10.59 -1.97
N LYS A 88 -4.50 -9.38 -1.78
CA LYS A 88 -4.35 -8.28 -2.74
C LYS A 88 -2.89 -7.92 -3.01
N LEU A 89 -2.08 -7.92 -1.94
CA LEU A 89 -0.68 -7.55 -2.05
C LEU A 89 0.15 -8.67 -2.68
N ALA A 90 -0.15 -9.93 -2.35
CA ALA A 90 0.47 -11.09 -2.98
C ALA A 90 0.17 -11.11 -4.49
N ALA A 91 -1.09 -10.97 -4.88
CA ALA A 91 -1.51 -10.89 -6.27
C ALA A 91 -0.80 -9.75 -7.02
N ALA A 92 -0.73 -8.55 -6.42
CA ALA A 92 -0.05 -7.41 -7.02
C ALA A 92 1.46 -7.63 -7.20
N ILE A 93 2.13 -8.28 -6.24
CA ILE A 93 3.55 -8.60 -6.33
C ILE A 93 3.79 -9.62 -7.46
N VAL A 94 3.01 -10.70 -7.49
CA VAL A 94 3.16 -11.74 -8.51
C VAL A 94 2.86 -11.19 -9.91
N ALA A 95 1.80 -10.40 -10.07
CA ALA A 95 1.46 -9.76 -11.34
C ALA A 95 2.58 -8.83 -11.87
N GLU A 96 3.29 -8.11 -10.98
CA GLU A 96 4.39 -7.23 -11.38
C GLU A 96 5.70 -7.98 -11.64
N ILE A 97 5.92 -9.13 -11.01
CA ILE A 97 7.07 -10.00 -11.26
C ILE A 97 6.89 -10.76 -12.58
N GLY A 98 5.65 -11.21 -12.86
CA GLY A 98 5.37 -12.09 -13.99
C GLY A 98 6.02 -13.46 -13.81
N ASP A 99 6.65 -13.97 -14.87
CA ASP A 99 7.38 -15.24 -14.80
C ASP A 99 8.65 -15.09 -13.95
N ALA A 100 8.68 -15.75 -12.80
CA ALA A 100 9.84 -15.74 -11.91
C ALA A 100 11.07 -16.44 -12.54
N GLY A 101 10.86 -17.34 -13.49
CA GLY A 101 11.93 -18.06 -14.19
C GLY A 101 12.81 -17.15 -15.07
N GLN A 102 12.35 -15.95 -15.41
CA GLN A 102 13.14 -14.96 -16.13
C GLN A 102 14.34 -14.42 -15.33
N PHE A 103 14.33 -14.56 -14.00
CA PHE A 103 15.40 -14.11 -13.11
C PHE A 103 16.31 -15.27 -12.74
N GLN A 104 17.60 -15.17 -13.05
CA GLN A 104 18.60 -16.17 -12.71
C GLN A 104 18.92 -16.18 -11.21
N ASP A 105 18.82 -15.01 -10.55
CA ASP A 105 19.10 -14.84 -9.14
C ASP A 105 18.24 -13.74 -8.49
N ALA A 106 18.27 -13.69 -7.17
CA ALA A 106 17.56 -12.68 -6.39
C ALA A 106 18.07 -11.25 -6.66
N LYS A 107 19.32 -11.07 -7.11
CA LYS A 107 19.89 -9.74 -7.37
C LYS A 107 19.24 -9.12 -8.62
N GLN A 108 18.94 -9.95 -9.63
CA GLN A 108 18.23 -9.49 -10.81
C GLN A 108 16.81 -9.01 -10.46
N LEU A 109 16.10 -9.71 -9.58
CA LEU A 109 14.79 -9.28 -9.09
C LEU A 109 14.88 -7.99 -8.27
N VAL A 110 15.92 -7.82 -7.45
CA VAL A 110 16.19 -6.57 -6.71
C VAL A 110 16.44 -5.41 -7.66
N ALA A 111 17.22 -5.62 -8.72
CA ALA A 111 17.47 -4.63 -9.75
C ALA A 111 16.20 -4.32 -10.57
N TYR A 112 15.40 -5.35 -10.89
CA TYR A 112 14.11 -5.18 -11.54
C TYR A 112 13.13 -4.33 -10.72
N ALA A 113 13.14 -4.46 -9.40
CA ALA A 113 12.41 -3.58 -8.49
C ALA A 113 13.05 -2.19 -8.35
N GLY A 114 14.27 -1.99 -8.84
CA GLY A 114 15.04 -0.74 -8.69
C GLY A 114 15.43 -0.47 -7.24
N LEU A 115 15.68 -1.53 -6.47
CA LEU A 115 16.12 -1.48 -5.08
C LEU A 115 17.64 -1.69 -4.94
N ASP A 116 18.32 -2.00 -6.03
CA ASP A 116 19.76 -2.14 -6.08
C ASP A 116 20.45 -0.82 -5.72
N PRO A 117 21.60 -0.86 -5.00
CA PRO A 117 22.34 0.35 -4.65
C PRO A 117 23.00 0.95 -5.90
N GLY A 118 22.80 2.25 -6.13
CA GLY A 118 23.54 2.99 -7.14
C GLY A 118 25.02 3.10 -6.73
N ILE A 119 25.91 2.63 -7.59
CA ILE A 119 27.37 2.72 -7.36
C ILE A 119 27.85 4.01 -8.05
N PHE A 120 28.39 4.91 -7.26
CA PHE A 120 29.07 6.10 -7.74
C PHE A 120 30.56 5.98 -7.43
N SER A 121 31.35 5.60 -8.43
CA SER A 121 32.80 5.61 -8.34
C SER A 121 33.39 6.40 -9.50
N SER A 122 34.38 7.23 -9.22
CA SER A 122 35.13 7.97 -10.21
C SER A 122 36.61 7.97 -9.81
N GLY A 123 37.41 7.23 -10.56
CA GLY A 123 38.84 7.04 -10.25
C GLY A 123 39.03 6.43 -8.86
N LYS A 124 39.71 7.13 -7.97
CA LYS A 124 39.97 6.68 -6.59
C LYS A 124 38.81 6.99 -5.62
N PHE A 125 37.75 7.67 -6.08
CA PHE A 125 36.61 8.04 -5.23
C PHE A 125 35.52 6.96 -5.30
N THR A 126 35.14 6.44 -4.15
CA THR A 126 33.95 5.59 -4.00
C THR A 126 33.02 6.25 -2.99
N ALA A 127 31.77 6.48 -3.37
CA ALA A 127 30.79 7.11 -2.49
C ALA A 127 30.50 6.22 -1.28
N THR A 128 30.58 6.79 -0.08
CA THR A 128 30.31 6.08 1.19
C THR A 128 28.82 5.84 1.46
N SER A 129 27.94 6.52 0.72
CA SER A 129 26.49 6.30 0.81
C SER A 129 25.89 6.21 -0.59
N SER A 130 25.26 5.09 -0.90
CA SER A 130 24.56 4.86 -2.16
C SER A 130 23.06 4.89 -1.93
N ARG A 131 22.35 5.57 -2.85
CA ARG A 131 20.89 5.51 -2.91
C ARG A 131 20.46 4.36 -3.81
N ILE A 132 19.24 3.86 -3.62
CA ILE A 132 18.66 2.88 -4.56
C ILE A 132 18.51 3.52 -5.95
N THR A 133 18.73 2.72 -7.00
CA THR A 133 18.74 3.21 -8.40
C THR A 133 17.38 3.72 -8.86
N LYS A 134 16.29 3.11 -8.39
CA LYS A 134 14.89 3.37 -8.80
C LYS A 134 14.63 3.18 -10.31
N ARG A 135 15.53 2.53 -11.04
CA ARG A 135 15.43 2.33 -12.50
C ARG A 135 14.43 1.25 -12.90
N GLY A 136 14.07 0.36 -11.96
CA GLY A 136 13.16 -0.76 -12.21
C GLY A 136 11.68 -0.43 -11.98
N SER A 137 10.84 -1.48 -11.85
CA SER A 137 9.40 -1.35 -11.66
C SER A 137 9.04 -0.53 -10.43
N LYS A 138 8.39 0.61 -10.68
CA LYS A 138 7.88 1.49 -9.62
C LYS A 138 6.73 0.83 -8.84
N ARG A 139 5.93 0.01 -9.52
CA ARG A 139 4.78 -0.68 -8.91
C ARG A 139 5.25 -1.79 -7.99
N LEU A 140 6.19 -2.64 -8.46
CA LEU A 140 6.79 -3.69 -7.64
C LEU A 140 7.45 -3.09 -6.38
N ARG A 141 8.26 -2.06 -6.55
CA ARG A 141 8.91 -1.37 -5.42
C ARG A 141 7.89 -0.84 -4.40
N ARG A 142 6.77 -0.26 -4.86
CA ARG A 142 5.69 0.18 -3.97
C ARG A 142 5.05 -0.98 -3.23
N SER A 143 4.76 -2.08 -3.93
CA SER A 143 4.17 -3.28 -3.33
C SER A 143 5.08 -3.90 -2.26
N LEU A 144 6.38 -3.98 -2.54
CA LEU A 144 7.37 -4.45 -1.56
C LEU A 144 7.47 -3.52 -0.35
N TYR A 145 7.43 -2.22 -0.55
CA TYR A 145 7.39 -1.25 0.56
C TYR A 145 6.14 -1.43 1.44
N LEU A 146 4.97 -1.62 0.83
CA LEU A 146 3.74 -1.91 1.57
C LEU A 146 3.83 -3.25 2.31
N ALA A 147 4.45 -4.28 1.70
CA ALA A 147 4.67 -5.58 2.35
C ALA A 147 5.50 -5.43 3.63
N VAL A 148 6.58 -4.65 3.58
CA VAL A 148 7.40 -4.36 4.77
C VAL A 148 6.58 -3.62 5.82
N GLN A 149 5.81 -2.59 5.45
CA GLN A 149 4.97 -1.86 6.39
C GLN A 149 3.92 -2.75 7.06
N CYS A 150 3.27 -3.62 6.29
CA CYS A 150 2.29 -4.57 6.82
C CYS A 150 2.95 -5.62 7.73
N GLY A 151 4.12 -6.14 7.34
CA GLY A 151 4.90 -7.08 8.14
C GLY A 151 5.40 -6.49 9.46
N MET A 152 5.68 -5.18 9.49
CA MET A 152 6.11 -4.47 10.70
C MET A 152 4.95 -4.17 11.65
N ARG A 153 3.71 -4.05 11.14
CA ARG A 153 2.53 -3.82 11.98
C ARG A 153 2.30 -5.00 12.91
N ARG A 154 2.07 -4.69 14.20
CA ARG A 154 1.81 -5.69 15.25
C ARG A 154 2.86 -6.82 15.31
N SER A 155 4.08 -6.54 14.82
CA SER A 155 5.18 -7.52 14.75
C SER A 155 4.78 -8.81 14.03
N ALA A 156 3.95 -8.72 12.99
CA ALA A 156 3.50 -9.89 12.23
C ALA A 156 4.68 -10.67 11.64
N ASN A 157 5.75 -9.98 11.23
CA ASN A 157 6.98 -10.60 10.75
C ASN A 157 8.15 -10.33 11.71
N HIS A 158 8.41 -11.29 12.59
CA HIS A 158 9.48 -11.17 13.60
C HIS A 158 10.88 -10.95 12.99
N LYS A 159 11.19 -11.58 11.85
CA LYS A 159 12.50 -11.44 11.19
C LYS A 159 12.71 -10.01 10.68
N LEU A 160 11.70 -9.43 10.05
CA LEU A 160 11.75 -8.03 9.63
C LEU A 160 11.87 -7.08 10.82
N LYS A 161 11.11 -7.33 11.89
CA LYS A 161 11.17 -6.51 13.11
C LYS A 161 12.55 -6.56 13.75
N GLN A 162 13.14 -7.73 13.93
CA GLN A 162 14.48 -7.90 14.48
C GLN A 162 15.54 -7.20 13.61
N PHE A 163 15.45 -7.35 12.28
CA PHE A 163 16.35 -6.65 11.36
C PHE A 163 16.25 -5.14 11.52
N TYR A 164 15.04 -4.60 11.54
CA TYR A 164 14.77 -3.18 11.73
C TYR A 164 15.36 -2.68 13.06
N ASP A 165 15.07 -3.36 14.17
CA ASP A 165 15.53 -2.96 15.50
C ASP A 165 17.07 -2.97 15.59
N ARG A 166 17.73 -3.95 14.94
CA ARG A 166 19.19 -4.00 14.82
C ARG A 166 19.72 -2.78 14.06
N LYS A 167 19.11 -2.45 12.92
CA LYS A 167 19.51 -1.28 12.11
C LYS A 167 19.29 0.06 12.84
N ARG A 168 18.25 0.14 13.64
CA ARG A 168 18.00 1.32 14.50
C ARG A 168 19.10 1.44 15.59
N LYS A 169 19.50 0.34 16.21
CA LYS A 169 20.61 0.33 17.18
C LYS A 169 21.96 0.72 16.55
N GLU A 170 22.18 0.40 15.29
CA GLU A 170 23.34 0.82 14.50
C GLU A 170 23.31 2.32 14.12
N GLY A 171 22.32 3.09 14.58
CA GLY A 171 22.18 4.53 14.29
C GLY A 171 21.58 4.86 12.93
N LYS A 172 21.02 3.87 12.21
CA LYS A 172 20.34 4.14 10.93
C LYS A 172 19.05 4.95 11.15
N PRO A 173 18.73 5.90 10.25
CA PRO A 173 17.53 6.71 10.36
C PRO A 173 16.25 5.89 10.23
N TYR A 174 15.12 6.42 10.72
CA TYR A 174 13.81 5.74 10.72
C TYR A 174 13.33 5.28 9.33
N LYS A 175 13.75 5.96 8.27
CA LYS A 175 13.31 5.68 6.89
C LYS A 175 14.24 4.70 6.13
N VAL A 176 14.95 3.88 6.84
CA VAL A 176 15.78 2.82 6.23
C VAL A 176 14.97 1.55 6.05
#